data_a797906c3bcf5a101dca56caf5d8e2d5
#
_entry.id   a797906c3bcf5a101dca56caf5d8e2d5
#
_cell.length_a   1.000
_cell.length_b   1.000
_cell.length_c   1.000
_cell.angle_alpha   90.00
_cell.angle_beta   90.00
_cell.angle_gamma   90.00
#
_symmetry.space_group_name_H-M   'P 1'
#
loop_
_entity.id
_entity.type
_entity.pdbx_description
1 polymer ?
#
loop_
_entity_poly.entity_id
_entity_poly.type
_entity_poly.pdbx_seq_one_letter_code
_entity_poly.pdbx_strand_id
1 'polypeptide(L)'
;MKNIRLAIVIPTRNRAALAVQSVESVLTSYAGDDIGVIISDNSTDISESVILDRYFSSVGSRVQLIRPMTPLGMTAHWNFAIDYAMSAAPYTHFTVLTDRMLFKINCIKHILSILSSFQNDVLSYTYDRIHDADTSCPIIYRPLPRSGDLIRIESERLLAMSAHMSFPSCLPRMLNSVSPREHLNKLKIRFAKVFSSIAPDFNFCYHTLDICESFVYYDRAVLVNYSQGRSNGASFARGVLTKDSEDFMKNLDGNCLNECSPLPAVLTVGNSIIHEYCIAKRLSQSGKFPEISIDAYMNLLAAEVLQFEDAHATGESLRLLRRHGWRPRLQFHVVRWKNKMVETILDFCARKFGTVKEATSYACSHTISVWPWFPHRSRGYGLKIPFPTLGKNIGHSNL
;
A
#
# COMPACT_ATOMS: atom_id res chain seq x y z
N MET A 1 27.07 6.94 12.89
CA MET A 1 25.77 6.58 12.30
C MET A 1 25.80 7.03 10.84
N LYS A 2 25.42 6.16 9.89
CA LYS A 2 25.25 6.61 8.49
C LYS A 2 24.13 7.64 8.46
N ASN A 3 24.31 8.73 7.73
CA ASN A 3 23.28 9.76 7.59
C ASN A 3 22.11 9.17 6.80
N ILE A 4 20.89 9.15 7.36
CA ILE A 4 19.69 8.65 6.68
C ILE A 4 19.28 9.66 5.62
N ARG A 5 19.15 9.21 4.37
CA ARG A 5 18.61 9.99 3.26
C ARG A 5 17.50 9.19 2.59
N LEU A 6 16.27 9.70 2.65
CA LEU A 6 15.07 9.01 2.16
C LEU A 6 14.65 9.55 0.78
N ALA A 7 14.56 8.66 -0.22
CA ALA A 7 13.88 8.94 -1.48
C ALA A 7 12.40 8.58 -1.37
N ILE A 8 11.53 9.53 -1.67
CA ILE A 8 10.08 9.34 -1.79
C ILE A 8 9.75 9.40 -3.28
N VAL A 9 9.44 8.25 -3.87
CA VAL A 9 9.17 8.09 -5.31
C VAL A 9 7.67 8.11 -5.54
N ILE A 10 7.20 8.99 -6.43
CA ILE A 10 5.77 9.19 -6.74
C ILE A 10 5.53 8.85 -8.21
N PRO A 11 5.20 7.58 -8.54
CA PRO A 11 4.79 7.22 -9.89
C PRO A 11 3.37 7.70 -10.14
N THR A 12 3.16 8.39 -11.27
CA THR A 12 1.84 8.87 -11.69
C THR A 12 1.58 8.62 -13.17
N ARG A 13 0.31 8.49 -13.56
CA ARG A 13 -0.14 8.36 -14.94
C ARG A 13 -1.51 8.99 -15.10
N ASN A 14 -1.60 10.06 -15.90
CA ASN A 14 -2.84 10.79 -16.17
C ASN A 14 -3.59 11.25 -14.90
N ARG A 15 -2.83 11.68 -13.86
CA ARG A 15 -3.36 12.09 -12.55
C ARG A 15 -2.47 13.17 -11.90
N ALA A 16 -2.04 14.15 -12.68
CA ALA A 16 -1.10 15.19 -12.26
C ALA A 16 -1.56 15.93 -11.00
N ALA A 17 -2.83 16.30 -10.92
CA ALA A 17 -3.38 17.03 -9.77
C ALA A 17 -3.27 16.22 -8.47
N LEU A 18 -3.45 14.90 -8.52
CA LEU A 18 -3.28 14.02 -7.36
C LEU A 18 -1.79 13.90 -6.99
N ALA A 19 -0.91 13.75 -7.98
CA ALA A 19 0.54 13.69 -7.76
C ALA A 19 1.05 14.98 -7.10
N VAL A 20 0.60 16.14 -7.54
CA VAL A 20 0.91 17.44 -6.91
C VAL A 20 0.50 17.45 -5.44
N GLN A 21 -0.71 17.03 -5.11
CA GLN A 21 -1.17 16.95 -3.71
C GLN A 21 -0.30 16.01 -2.88
N SER A 22 0.13 14.89 -3.45
CA SER A 22 1.04 13.96 -2.78
C SER A 22 2.39 14.61 -2.49
N VAL A 23 2.98 15.34 -3.44
CA VAL A 23 4.23 16.12 -3.23
C VAL A 23 4.05 17.17 -2.14
N GLU A 24 2.99 17.97 -2.21
CA GLU A 24 2.69 19.02 -1.22
C GLU A 24 2.59 18.43 0.20
N SER A 25 1.98 17.25 0.33
CA SER A 25 1.90 16.56 1.62
C SER A 25 3.27 16.19 2.18
N VAL A 26 4.22 15.78 1.32
CA VAL A 26 5.61 15.50 1.72
C VAL A 26 6.30 16.77 2.18
N LEU A 27 6.25 17.83 1.37
CA LEU A 27 6.92 19.10 1.65
C LEU A 27 6.38 19.78 2.91
N THR A 28 5.08 19.66 3.16
CA THR A 28 4.42 20.16 4.37
C THR A 28 4.74 19.29 5.60
N SER A 29 4.85 17.97 5.43
CA SER A 29 5.16 17.06 6.52
C SER A 29 6.59 17.19 7.03
N TYR A 30 7.54 17.61 6.17
CA TYR A 30 8.95 17.72 6.54
C TYR A 30 9.74 18.72 5.67
N ALA A 31 10.44 19.64 6.32
CA ALA A 31 11.20 20.69 5.66
C ALA A 31 12.72 20.41 5.52
N GLY A 32 13.24 19.32 6.15
CA GLY A 32 14.68 19.02 6.15
C GLY A 32 15.18 18.45 4.82
N ASP A 33 16.52 18.48 4.65
CA ASP A 33 17.21 18.06 3.43
C ASP A 33 17.52 16.54 3.40
N ASP A 34 17.08 15.81 4.43
CA ASP A 34 17.28 14.35 4.54
C ASP A 34 16.32 13.56 3.61
N ILE A 35 15.44 14.26 2.91
CA ILE A 35 14.51 13.67 1.95
C ILE A 35 14.70 14.25 0.56
N GLY A 36 14.40 13.43 -0.46
CA GLY A 36 14.19 13.90 -1.83
C GLY A 36 12.92 13.29 -2.40
N VAL A 37 12.21 14.07 -3.19
CA VAL A 37 10.98 13.65 -3.86
C VAL A 37 11.25 13.48 -5.35
N ILE A 38 10.85 12.33 -5.90
CA ILE A 38 11.02 12.01 -7.31
C ILE A 38 9.63 11.69 -7.88
N ILE A 39 9.11 12.61 -8.70
CA ILE A 39 7.89 12.36 -9.47
C ILE A 39 8.28 11.65 -10.75
N SER A 40 7.69 10.49 -11.00
CA SER A 40 7.84 9.78 -12.27
C SER A 40 6.52 9.87 -13.04
N ASP A 41 6.53 10.70 -14.09
CA ASP A 41 5.36 10.95 -14.93
C ASP A 41 5.35 10.01 -16.14
N ASN A 42 4.38 9.12 -16.16
CA ASN A 42 4.13 8.16 -17.24
C ASN A 42 2.83 8.49 -18.00
N SER A 43 2.42 9.76 -17.98
CA SER A 43 1.17 10.20 -18.59
C SER A 43 1.19 10.03 -20.11
N THR A 44 0.06 9.62 -20.66
CA THR A 44 -0.20 9.57 -22.10
C THR A 44 -1.00 10.77 -22.58
N ASP A 45 -1.61 11.50 -21.64
CA ASP A 45 -2.29 12.77 -21.87
C ASP A 45 -1.31 13.92 -21.65
N ILE A 46 -1.03 14.65 -22.69
CA ILE A 46 -0.10 15.80 -22.68
C ILE A 46 -0.56 16.90 -21.71
N SER A 47 -1.87 17.09 -21.54
CA SER A 47 -2.41 18.10 -20.62
C SER A 47 -2.01 17.82 -19.18
N GLU A 48 -1.95 16.56 -18.78
CA GLU A 48 -1.50 16.14 -17.44
C GLU A 48 0.00 16.41 -17.24
N SER A 49 0.83 16.11 -18.26
CA SER A 49 2.26 16.42 -18.21
C SER A 49 2.54 17.92 -18.11
N VAL A 50 1.76 18.77 -18.80
CA VAL A 50 1.87 20.24 -18.72
C VAL A 50 1.56 20.75 -17.30
N ILE A 51 0.59 20.14 -16.60
CA ILE A 51 0.30 20.49 -15.20
C ILE A 51 1.53 20.22 -14.33
N LEU A 52 2.17 19.07 -14.50
CA LEU A 52 3.37 18.71 -13.73
C LEU A 52 4.56 19.62 -14.06
N ASP A 53 4.78 19.97 -15.34
CA ASP A 53 5.85 20.87 -15.75
C ASP A 53 5.68 22.27 -15.13
N ARG A 54 4.46 22.79 -15.13
CA ARG A 54 4.14 24.10 -14.51
C ARG A 54 4.38 24.05 -13.00
N TYR A 55 3.93 22.98 -12.34
CA TYR A 55 4.15 22.82 -10.90
C TYR A 55 5.64 22.71 -10.59
N PHE A 56 6.36 21.85 -11.33
CA PHE A 56 7.79 21.64 -11.13
C PHE A 56 8.62 22.90 -11.28
N SER A 57 8.27 23.78 -12.23
CA SER A 57 8.94 25.08 -12.42
C SER A 57 8.81 26.01 -11.21
N SER A 58 7.86 25.78 -10.33
CA SER A 58 7.61 26.60 -9.12
C SER A 58 8.18 25.99 -7.83
N VAL A 59 8.63 24.72 -7.87
CA VAL A 59 9.10 23.97 -6.69
C VAL A 59 10.62 23.89 -6.70
N GLY A 60 11.24 24.04 -5.53
CA GLY A 60 12.70 24.03 -5.39
C GLY A 60 13.35 22.67 -5.68
N SER A 61 14.67 22.62 -5.60
CA SER A 61 15.56 21.50 -5.98
C SER A 61 15.33 20.17 -5.22
N ARG A 62 14.49 20.15 -4.18
CA ARG A 62 14.13 18.92 -3.45
C ARG A 62 13.19 17.99 -4.22
N VAL A 63 12.58 18.47 -5.30
CA VAL A 63 11.67 17.70 -6.14
C VAL A 63 12.30 17.53 -7.51
N GLN A 64 12.32 16.30 -8.00
CA GLN A 64 12.78 15.95 -9.34
C GLN A 64 11.62 15.39 -10.15
N LEU A 65 11.49 15.79 -11.40
CA LEU A 65 10.51 15.26 -12.35
C LEU A 65 11.25 14.44 -13.41
N ILE A 66 10.84 13.18 -13.56
CA ILE A 66 11.41 12.27 -14.55
C ILE A 66 10.30 11.66 -15.40
N ARG A 67 10.66 11.26 -16.63
CA ARG A 67 9.75 10.61 -17.58
C ARG A 67 10.44 9.46 -18.29
N PRO A 68 9.78 8.30 -18.48
CA PRO A 68 10.27 7.29 -19.39
C PRO A 68 10.18 7.81 -20.85
N MET A 69 11.02 7.31 -21.73
CA MET A 69 11.02 7.70 -23.15
C MET A 69 9.72 7.31 -23.86
N THR A 70 9.09 6.25 -23.44
CA THR A 70 7.79 5.76 -23.95
C THR A 70 6.92 5.36 -22.75
N PRO A 71 5.58 5.44 -22.88
CA PRO A 71 4.68 4.99 -21.83
C PRO A 71 4.92 3.51 -21.48
N LEU A 72 5.01 3.23 -20.19
CA LEU A 72 5.28 1.91 -19.63
C LEU A 72 4.02 1.35 -18.94
N GLY A 73 3.92 0.02 -18.81
CA GLY A 73 2.99 -0.61 -17.89
C GLY A 73 3.35 -0.30 -16.44
N MET A 74 2.40 -0.50 -15.53
CA MET A 74 2.53 -0.07 -14.13
C MET A 74 3.80 -0.61 -13.46
N THR A 75 4.07 -1.89 -13.60
CA THR A 75 5.23 -2.55 -12.95
C THR A 75 6.56 -2.09 -13.55
N ALA A 76 6.64 -1.97 -14.88
CA ALA A 76 7.82 -1.44 -15.56
C ALA A 76 8.07 0.02 -15.17
N HIS A 77 7.02 0.81 -15.05
CA HIS A 77 7.10 2.21 -14.60
C HIS A 77 7.61 2.33 -13.15
N TRP A 78 7.16 1.49 -12.24
CA TRP A 78 7.66 1.50 -10.87
C TRP A 78 9.14 1.11 -10.79
N ASN A 79 9.58 0.12 -11.59
CA ASN A 79 11.01 -0.21 -11.69
C ASN A 79 11.82 0.96 -12.24
N PHE A 80 11.38 1.58 -13.35
CA PHE A 80 12.03 2.76 -13.91
C PHE A 80 12.23 3.86 -12.87
N ALA A 81 11.19 4.17 -12.10
CA ALA A 81 11.23 5.22 -11.10
C ALA A 81 12.17 4.89 -9.92
N ILE A 82 12.13 3.65 -9.42
CA ILE A 82 12.99 3.21 -8.32
C ILE A 82 14.46 3.08 -8.76
N ASP A 83 14.72 2.60 -9.97
CA ASP A 83 16.07 2.48 -10.53
C ASP A 83 16.72 3.85 -10.71
N TYR A 84 15.95 4.84 -11.20
CA TYR A 84 16.40 6.22 -11.24
C TYR A 84 16.74 6.73 -9.82
N ALA A 85 15.84 6.56 -8.84
CA ALA A 85 16.08 6.98 -7.48
C ALA A 85 17.31 6.33 -6.85
N MET A 86 17.59 5.07 -7.17
CA MET A 86 18.77 4.35 -6.71
C MET A 86 20.06 4.84 -7.38
N SER A 87 20.02 5.40 -8.58
CA SER A 87 21.19 5.88 -9.32
C SER A 87 21.49 7.37 -9.11
N ALA A 88 20.45 8.21 -8.93
CA ALA A 88 20.55 9.65 -9.07
C ALA A 88 21.17 10.39 -7.87
N ALA A 89 21.13 9.85 -6.65
CA ALA A 89 21.65 10.50 -5.45
C ALA A 89 21.98 9.50 -4.34
N PRO A 90 22.76 9.90 -3.31
CA PRO A 90 23.18 9.01 -2.22
C PRO A 90 22.05 8.75 -1.23
N TYR A 91 20.85 8.42 -1.71
CA TYR A 91 19.76 7.97 -0.85
C TYR A 91 20.08 6.60 -0.24
N THR A 92 19.80 6.45 1.03
CA THR A 92 20.03 5.21 1.79
C THR A 92 18.75 4.39 1.90
N HIS A 93 17.61 5.04 1.83
CA HIS A 93 16.27 4.43 2.01
C HIS A 93 15.30 4.92 0.94
N PHE A 94 14.30 4.09 0.63
CA PHE A 94 13.36 4.31 -0.46
C PHE A 94 11.94 3.92 -0.05
N THR A 95 10.96 4.69 -0.50
CA THR A 95 9.53 4.37 -0.41
C THR A 95 8.83 4.81 -1.68
N VAL A 96 7.75 4.12 -2.03
CA VAL A 96 6.84 4.55 -3.10
C VAL A 96 5.60 5.16 -2.44
N LEU A 97 5.33 6.42 -2.75
CA LEU A 97 4.09 7.09 -2.40
C LEU A 97 3.21 7.13 -3.65
N THR A 98 2.10 6.42 -3.65
CA THR A 98 1.18 6.53 -4.80
C THR A 98 0.58 7.92 -4.87
N ASP A 99 0.23 8.37 -6.08
CA ASP A 99 -0.38 9.68 -6.33
C ASP A 99 -1.76 9.90 -5.68
N ARG A 100 -2.24 8.95 -4.88
CA ARG A 100 -3.48 8.99 -4.10
C ARG A 100 -3.23 8.82 -2.61
N MET A 101 -2.01 9.04 -2.16
CA MET A 101 -1.63 8.94 -0.76
C MET A 101 -0.96 10.22 -0.30
N LEU A 102 -1.32 10.69 0.89
CA LEU A 102 -0.78 11.90 1.51
C LEU A 102 -0.07 11.53 2.81
N PHE A 103 1.10 12.12 3.05
CA PHE A 103 1.73 12.04 4.38
C PHE A 103 0.95 12.87 5.40
N LYS A 104 0.77 12.32 6.58
CA LYS A 104 0.29 13.08 7.73
C LYS A 104 1.39 14.01 8.25
N ILE A 105 0.99 15.11 8.85
CA ILE A 105 1.91 16.10 9.42
C ILE A 105 2.88 15.44 10.41
N ASN A 106 4.14 15.80 10.35
CA ASN A 106 5.25 15.30 11.19
C ASN A 106 5.58 13.80 11.07
N CYS A 107 4.86 13.02 10.25
CA CYS A 107 5.10 11.57 10.17
C CYS A 107 6.45 11.21 9.55
N ILE A 108 6.95 11.99 8.60
CA ILE A 108 8.28 11.78 7.99
C ILE A 108 9.38 11.91 9.05
N LYS A 109 9.29 12.89 9.95
CA LYS A 109 10.23 13.04 11.08
C LYS A 109 10.28 11.79 11.97
N HIS A 110 9.14 11.19 12.26
CA HIS A 110 9.07 9.95 13.04
C HIS A 110 9.70 8.78 12.27
N ILE A 111 9.43 8.65 10.96
CA ILE A 111 10.06 7.63 10.11
C ILE A 111 11.58 7.76 10.16
N LEU A 112 12.14 8.96 9.91
CA LEU A 112 13.59 9.20 9.93
C LEU A 112 14.21 8.85 11.28
N SER A 113 13.53 9.19 12.39
CA SER A 113 13.96 8.82 13.73
C SER A 113 14.00 7.30 13.94
N ILE A 114 12.99 6.57 13.48
CA ILE A 114 12.97 5.10 13.58
C ILE A 114 14.10 4.51 12.71
N LEU A 115 14.25 4.97 11.48
CA LEU A 115 15.29 4.50 10.56
C LEU A 115 16.71 4.74 11.10
N SER A 116 16.94 5.81 11.88
CA SER A 116 18.25 6.05 12.50
C SER A 116 18.70 4.93 13.44
N SER A 117 17.76 4.22 14.03
CA SER A 117 18.03 3.08 14.93
C SER A 117 17.89 1.72 14.26
N PHE A 118 17.14 1.63 13.16
CA PHE A 118 16.85 0.40 12.44
C PHE A 118 17.25 0.50 10.95
N GLN A 119 18.49 0.98 10.70
CA GLN A 119 18.98 1.35 9.36
C GLN A 119 18.97 0.23 8.33
N ASN A 120 19.06 -1.02 8.76
CA ASN A 120 19.14 -2.18 7.89
C ASN A 120 17.81 -2.94 7.80
N ASP A 121 16.83 -2.54 8.60
CA ASP A 121 15.51 -3.17 8.61
C ASP A 121 14.57 -2.52 7.58
N VAL A 122 13.70 -3.31 6.97
CA VAL A 122 12.52 -2.78 6.31
C VAL A 122 11.57 -2.26 7.39
N LEU A 123 11.11 -1.02 7.25
CA LEU A 123 10.13 -0.41 8.15
C LEU A 123 8.78 -0.37 7.45
N SER A 124 7.78 -1.08 7.96
CA SER A 124 6.40 -0.93 7.49
C SER A 124 5.57 -0.08 8.46
N TYR A 125 4.50 0.50 7.93
CA TYR A 125 3.52 1.30 8.66
C TYR A 125 2.15 1.13 8.05
N THR A 126 1.14 1.78 8.61
CA THR A 126 -0.22 1.71 8.08
C THR A 126 -0.71 3.08 7.57
N TYR A 127 -1.90 3.09 6.99
CA TYR A 127 -2.55 4.28 6.49
C TYR A 127 -4.04 4.29 6.85
N ASP A 128 -4.59 5.49 6.96
CA ASP A 128 -6.02 5.70 7.05
C ASP A 128 -6.63 5.81 5.64
N ARG A 129 -7.95 5.63 5.56
CA ARG A 129 -8.70 5.71 4.30
C ARG A 129 -9.79 6.76 4.37
N ILE A 130 -9.94 7.49 3.27
CA ILE A 130 -11.11 8.31 2.99
C ILE A 130 -11.94 7.55 1.96
N HIS A 131 -13.20 7.31 2.26
CA HIS A 131 -14.16 6.67 1.37
C HIS A 131 -14.86 7.76 0.56
N ASP A 132 -14.41 7.92 -0.68
CA ASP A 132 -14.82 8.96 -1.63
C ASP A 132 -15.01 8.40 -3.06
N ALA A 133 -15.22 7.08 -3.17
CA ALA A 133 -15.38 6.43 -4.47
C ALA A 133 -16.73 6.75 -5.13
N ASP A 134 -17.75 7.00 -4.33
CA ASP A 134 -19.09 7.32 -4.76
C ASP A 134 -19.40 8.79 -4.47
N THR A 135 -19.57 9.58 -5.53
CA THR A 135 -19.89 11.02 -5.42
C THR A 135 -21.30 11.30 -4.93
N SER A 136 -22.19 10.29 -4.93
CA SER A 136 -23.56 10.39 -4.39
C SER A 136 -23.62 10.22 -2.87
N CYS A 137 -22.55 9.66 -2.26
CA CYS A 137 -22.46 9.42 -0.83
C CYS A 137 -21.61 10.49 -0.13
N PRO A 138 -21.88 10.78 1.16
CA PRO A 138 -21.01 11.67 1.91
C PRO A 138 -19.60 11.09 1.99
N ILE A 139 -18.58 11.95 1.90
CA ILE A 139 -17.18 11.57 2.04
C ILE A 139 -16.93 11.16 3.48
N ILE A 140 -16.42 9.96 3.69
CA ILE A 140 -16.28 9.35 5.01
C ILE A 140 -14.79 9.08 5.32
N TYR A 141 -14.30 9.67 6.40
CA TYR A 141 -13.01 9.31 6.99
C TYR A 141 -13.21 8.33 8.14
N ARG A 142 -12.60 7.16 8.03
CA ARG A 142 -12.63 6.10 9.05
C ARG A 142 -11.24 5.88 9.61
N PRO A 143 -10.88 6.53 10.71
CA PRO A 143 -9.63 6.25 11.38
C PRO A 143 -9.70 4.90 12.09
N LEU A 144 -8.62 4.14 12.01
CA LEU A 144 -8.50 2.89 12.77
C LEU A 144 -7.66 3.12 14.02
N PRO A 145 -8.07 2.56 15.17
CA PRO A 145 -7.27 2.62 16.40
C PRO A 145 -5.90 1.99 16.19
N ARG A 146 -4.86 2.67 16.67
CA ARG A 146 -3.46 2.23 16.56
C ARG A 146 -2.76 2.39 17.90
N SER A 147 -1.86 1.48 18.23
CA SER A 147 -1.12 1.54 19.49
C SER A 147 -0.02 2.60 19.48
N GLY A 148 0.49 2.95 18.29
CA GLY A 148 1.70 3.77 18.14
C GLY A 148 2.99 3.03 18.47
N ASP A 149 2.91 1.73 18.75
CA ASP A 149 4.07 0.90 19.11
C ASP A 149 4.95 0.57 17.89
N LEU A 150 6.22 0.30 18.16
CA LEU A 150 7.12 -0.41 17.25
C LEU A 150 7.07 -1.91 17.57
N ILE A 151 6.93 -2.72 16.56
CA ILE A 151 6.76 -4.17 16.69
C ILE A 151 7.71 -4.85 15.71
N ARG A 152 8.53 -5.78 16.17
CA ARG A 152 9.30 -6.66 15.30
C ARG A 152 8.43 -7.86 14.92
N ILE A 153 8.26 -8.08 13.63
CA ILE A 153 7.39 -9.12 13.09
C ILE A 153 8.23 -10.12 12.29
N GLU A 154 8.04 -11.39 12.56
CA GLU A 154 8.66 -12.48 11.81
C GLU A 154 7.95 -12.69 10.48
N SER A 155 8.72 -12.85 9.40
CA SER A 155 8.20 -13.02 8.05
C SER A 155 7.35 -14.28 7.90
N GLU A 156 7.77 -15.39 8.45
CA GLU A 156 7.04 -16.68 8.41
C GLU A 156 5.63 -16.56 8.96
N ARG A 157 5.45 -15.77 10.01
CA ARG A 157 4.12 -15.54 10.59
C ARG A 157 3.18 -14.87 9.58
N LEU A 158 3.65 -13.86 8.85
CA LEU A 158 2.82 -13.19 7.85
C LEU A 158 2.58 -14.05 6.61
N LEU A 159 3.55 -14.87 6.23
CA LEU A 159 3.36 -15.86 5.16
C LEU A 159 2.30 -16.89 5.55
N ALA A 160 2.34 -17.39 6.78
CA ALA A 160 1.31 -18.29 7.30
C ALA A 160 -0.08 -17.62 7.35
N MET A 161 -0.15 -16.37 7.79
CA MET A 161 -1.41 -15.60 7.77
C MET A 161 -1.93 -15.40 6.34
N SER A 162 -1.06 -15.08 5.39
CA SER A 162 -1.42 -14.90 3.98
C SER A 162 -1.91 -16.20 3.35
N ALA A 163 -1.28 -17.35 3.65
CA ALA A 163 -1.72 -18.66 3.20
C ALA A 163 -3.14 -19.03 3.70
N HIS A 164 -3.57 -18.42 4.82
CA HIS A 164 -4.93 -18.53 5.36
C HIS A 164 -5.81 -17.28 5.04
N MET A 165 -5.48 -16.54 3.99
CA MET A 165 -6.26 -15.39 3.49
C MET A 165 -6.41 -14.24 4.50
N SER A 166 -5.45 -14.08 5.40
CA SER A 166 -5.38 -12.95 6.31
C SER A 166 -4.28 -11.99 5.87
N PHE A 167 -4.65 -10.79 5.42
CA PHE A 167 -3.73 -9.77 4.90
C PHE A 167 -3.69 -8.56 5.84
N PRO A 168 -2.93 -8.64 6.96
CA PRO A 168 -2.89 -7.56 7.93
C PRO A 168 -2.22 -6.31 7.36
N SER A 169 -2.57 -5.15 7.92
CA SER A 169 -2.05 -3.85 7.49
C SER A 169 -0.54 -3.67 7.68
N CYS A 170 0.09 -4.52 8.48
CA CYS A 170 1.54 -4.54 8.69
C CYS A 170 2.34 -5.19 7.55
N LEU A 171 1.69 -5.85 6.58
CA LEU A 171 2.38 -6.39 5.40
C LEU A 171 3.26 -5.30 4.75
N PRO A 172 4.58 -5.56 4.57
CA PRO A 172 5.53 -4.54 4.11
C PRO A 172 5.45 -4.35 2.59
N ARG A 173 4.37 -3.73 2.11
CA ARG A 173 4.24 -3.34 0.70
C ARG A 173 5.02 -2.05 0.47
N MET A 174 5.62 -1.86 -0.69
CA MET A 174 6.44 -0.68 -0.95
C MET A 174 5.68 0.66 -0.75
N LEU A 175 4.38 0.67 -0.93
CA LEU A 175 3.51 1.85 -0.73
C LEU A 175 3.21 2.18 0.75
N ASN A 176 3.53 1.28 1.67
CA ASN A 176 3.40 1.48 3.11
C ASN A 176 4.63 0.94 3.87
N SER A 177 5.78 1.03 3.24
CA SER A 177 7.05 0.68 3.86
C SER A 177 8.20 1.53 3.33
N VAL A 178 9.26 1.61 4.13
CA VAL A 178 10.55 2.16 3.73
C VAL A 178 11.55 1.02 3.68
N SER A 179 12.27 0.93 2.59
CA SER A 179 13.25 -0.12 2.36
C SER A 179 14.68 0.44 2.29
N PRO A 180 15.66 -0.15 2.99
CA PRO A 180 17.05 0.23 2.83
C PRO A 180 17.56 -0.15 1.43
N ARG A 181 18.54 0.59 0.90
CA ARG A 181 19.19 0.34 -0.39
C ARG A 181 19.69 -1.10 -0.52
N GLU A 182 20.30 -1.61 0.52
CA GLU A 182 20.85 -2.97 0.54
C GLU A 182 19.76 -4.03 0.33
N HIS A 183 18.56 -3.80 0.88
CA HIS A 183 17.44 -4.71 0.68
C HIS A 183 16.95 -4.67 -0.79
N LEU A 184 16.81 -3.48 -1.39
CA LEU A 184 16.45 -3.37 -2.81
C LEU A 184 17.48 -4.03 -3.72
N ASN A 185 18.78 -3.90 -3.40
CA ASN A 185 19.84 -4.60 -4.12
C ASN A 185 19.71 -6.12 -4.00
N LYS A 186 19.40 -6.66 -2.80
CA LYS A 186 19.14 -8.10 -2.62
C LYS A 186 17.97 -8.57 -3.48
N LEU A 187 16.87 -7.80 -3.53
CA LEU A 187 15.74 -8.11 -4.41
C LEU A 187 16.16 -8.15 -5.89
N LYS A 188 16.93 -7.15 -6.35
CA LYS A 188 17.42 -7.11 -7.74
C LYS A 188 18.35 -8.27 -8.08
N ILE A 189 19.24 -8.64 -7.17
CA ILE A 189 20.13 -9.79 -7.34
C ILE A 189 19.33 -11.09 -7.42
N ARG A 190 18.33 -11.25 -6.53
CA ARG A 190 17.57 -12.48 -6.41
C ARG A 190 16.51 -12.67 -7.50
N PHE A 191 15.80 -11.59 -7.85
CA PHE A 191 14.62 -11.61 -8.73
C PHE A 191 14.80 -10.76 -10.01
N ALA A 192 16.00 -10.28 -10.29
CA ALA A 192 16.38 -9.40 -11.40
C ALA A 192 15.76 -7.99 -11.35
N LYS A 193 14.64 -7.80 -10.65
CA LYS A 193 13.89 -6.53 -10.53
C LYS A 193 13.38 -6.36 -9.10
N VAL A 194 13.07 -5.12 -8.71
CA VAL A 194 12.42 -4.83 -7.42
C VAL A 194 10.95 -5.21 -7.47
N PHE A 195 10.29 -4.94 -8.59
CA PHE A 195 8.88 -5.22 -8.81
C PHE A 195 8.71 -6.14 -10.02
N SER A 196 7.81 -7.11 -9.88
CA SER A 196 7.43 -8.04 -10.95
C SER A 196 5.91 -8.20 -10.96
N SER A 197 5.38 -8.85 -12.00
CA SER A 197 3.98 -9.24 -12.07
C SER A 197 2.99 -8.06 -12.07
N ILE A 198 1.73 -8.30 -11.71
CA ILE A 198 0.60 -7.39 -11.91
C ILE A 198 0.31 -6.49 -10.71
N ALA A 199 0.63 -6.93 -9.51
CA ALA A 199 0.44 -6.17 -8.28
C ALA A 199 1.80 -5.90 -7.61
N PRO A 200 2.57 -4.89 -8.11
CA PRO A 200 3.96 -4.68 -7.73
C PRO A 200 4.16 -4.46 -6.24
N ASP A 201 3.17 -3.91 -5.53
CA ASP A 201 3.22 -3.70 -4.09
C ASP A 201 3.14 -5.02 -3.30
N PHE A 202 2.27 -5.96 -3.68
CA PHE A 202 2.20 -7.28 -3.06
C PHE A 202 3.32 -8.20 -3.53
N ASN A 203 3.76 -8.08 -4.78
CA ASN A 203 4.94 -8.78 -5.25
C ASN A 203 6.17 -8.42 -4.41
N PHE A 204 6.44 -7.12 -4.26
CA PHE A 204 7.49 -6.61 -3.38
C PHE A 204 7.36 -7.14 -1.94
N CYS A 205 6.12 -7.16 -1.40
CA CYS A 205 5.84 -7.65 -0.07
C CYS A 205 6.30 -9.11 0.11
N TYR A 206 5.84 -10.00 -0.75
CA TYR A 206 6.16 -11.43 -0.61
C TYR A 206 7.62 -11.74 -0.90
N HIS A 207 8.26 -11.06 -1.84
CA HIS A 207 9.71 -11.16 -2.06
C HIS A 207 10.50 -10.64 -0.84
N THR A 208 10.03 -9.58 -0.18
CA THR A 208 10.62 -9.07 1.08
C THR A 208 10.48 -10.09 2.20
N LEU A 209 9.32 -10.71 2.37
CA LEU A 209 9.10 -11.77 3.37
C LEU A 209 9.93 -13.02 3.10
N ASP A 210 10.23 -13.33 1.83
CA ASP A 210 11.14 -14.43 1.47
C ASP A 210 12.58 -14.17 1.93
N ILE A 211 13.09 -12.95 1.72
CA ILE A 211 14.48 -12.59 1.99
C ILE A 211 14.73 -12.27 3.47
N CYS A 212 13.80 -11.56 4.11
CA CYS A 212 13.95 -11.12 5.49
C CYS A 212 13.43 -12.17 6.48
N GLU A 213 14.15 -12.35 7.60
CA GLU A 213 13.66 -13.14 8.74
C GLU A 213 12.57 -12.37 9.50
N SER A 214 12.81 -11.07 9.66
CA SER A 214 11.89 -10.16 10.35
C SER A 214 12.03 -8.75 9.81
N PHE A 215 11.09 -7.89 10.15
CA PHE A 215 11.11 -6.45 9.86
C PHE A 215 10.48 -5.65 11.00
N VAL A 216 10.58 -4.32 10.93
CA VAL A 216 10.00 -3.42 11.93
C VAL A 216 8.66 -2.89 11.42
N TYR A 217 7.63 -2.96 12.24
CA TYR A 217 6.32 -2.37 11.98
C TYR A 217 6.01 -1.25 12.96
N TYR A 218 5.67 -0.09 12.43
CA TYR A 218 5.17 1.04 13.19
C TYR A 218 3.65 1.07 13.14
N ASP A 219 3.00 0.71 14.26
CA ASP A 219 1.53 0.65 14.36
C ASP A 219 0.92 2.04 14.44
N ARG A 220 1.15 2.84 13.42
CA ARG A 220 0.60 4.19 13.26
C ARG A 220 0.20 4.44 11.82
N ALA A 221 -0.93 5.13 11.64
CA ALA A 221 -1.30 5.64 10.32
C ALA A 221 -0.41 6.84 9.98
N VAL A 222 0.54 6.60 9.08
CA VAL A 222 1.51 7.59 8.59
C VAL A 222 0.98 8.32 7.37
N LEU A 223 0.13 7.65 6.63
CA LEU A 223 -0.44 8.10 5.37
C LEU A 223 -1.96 8.16 5.43
N VAL A 224 -2.54 8.91 4.51
CA VAL A 224 -3.97 8.91 4.19
C VAL A 224 -4.14 8.50 2.73
N ASN A 225 -4.95 7.47 2.46
CA ASN A 225 -5.33 7.06 1.11
C ASN A 225 -6.71 7.64 0.77
N TYR A 226 -6.81 8.29 -0.38
CA TYR A 226 -8.03 8.94 -0.87
C TYR A 226 -8.21 8.71 -2.38
N SER A 227 -9.20 9.35 -2.99
CA SER A 227 -9.50 9.21 -4.42
C SER A 227 -9.73 7.74 -4.84
N GLN A 228 -10.59 7.05 -4.09
CA GLN A 228 -10.84 5.61 -4.27
C GLN A 228 -11.44 5.30 -5.65
N GLY A 229 -12.21 6.22 -6.24
CA GLY A 229 -12.78 6.08 -7.59
C GLY A 229 -11.72 5.95 -8.70
N ARG A 230 -10.48 6.41 -8.46
CA ARG A 230 -9.32 6.31 -9.36
C ARG A 230 -8.41 5.13 -9.04
N SER A 231 -8.86 4.18 -8.21
CA SER A 231 -8.08 3.02 -7.77
C SER A 231 -8.42 1.77 -8.56
N ASN A 232 -7.43 1.14 -9.20
CA ASN A 232 -7.61 -0.16 -9.85
C ASN A 232 -8.12 -1.22 -8.86
N GLY A 233 -7.50 -1.31 -7.67
CA GLY A 233 -7.94 -2.26 -6.64
C GLY A 233 -9.36 -1.99 -6.16
N ALA A 234 -9.77 -0.73 -5.97
CA ALA A 234 -11.15 -0.42 -5.60
C ALA A 234 -12.15 -0.72 -6.73
N SER A 235 -11.74 -0.56 -8.00
CA SER A 235 -12.52 -0.94 -9.18
C SER A 235 -12.78 -2.46 -9.19
N PHE A 236 -11.73 -3.27 -9.07
CA PHE A 236 -11.87 -4.73 -8.99
C PHE A 236 -12.67 -5.19 -7.77
N ALA A 237 -12.53 -4.53 -6.62
CA ALA A 237 -13.30 -4.87 -5.41
C ALA A 237 -14.82 -4.66 -5.60
N ARG A 238 -15.22 -3.71 -6.45
CA ARG A 238 -16.63 -3.46 -6.79
C ARG A 238 -17.12 -4.27 -7.99
N GLY A 239 -16.23 -4.97 -8.68
CA GLY A 239 -16.55 -5.68 -9.92
C GLY A 239 -16.92 -4.75 -11.08
N VAL A 240 -16.46 -3.48 -11.06
CA VAL A 240 -16.76 -2.46 -12.07
C VAL A 240 -15.46 -1.99 -12.71
N LEU A 241 -15.38 -2.00 -14.02
CA LEU A 241 -14.23 -1.46 -14.75
C LEU A 241 -14.36 0.06 -14.86
N THR A 242 -13.30 0.75 -14.50
CA THR A 242 -13.13 2.20 -14.69
C THR A 242 -12.13 2.45 -15.82
N LYS A 243 -12.09 3.67 -16.36
CA LYS A 243 -11.09 4.05 -17.38
C LYS A 243 -9.65 3.74 -16.93
N ASP A 244 -9.32 3.99 -15.66
CA ASP A 244 -7.99 3.69 -15.12
C ASP A 244 -7.73 2.18 -15.07
N SER A 245 -8.72 1.35 -14.69
CA SER A 245 -8.55 -0.12 -14.66
C SER A 245 -8.54 -0.74 -16.05
N GLU A 246 -9.25 -0.17 -17.02
CA GLU A 246 -9.15 -0.59 -18.42
C GLU A 246 -7.78 -0.26 -19.01
N ASP A 247 -7.24 0.95 -18.76
CA ASP A 247 -5.89 1.32 -19.17
C ASP A 247 -4.84 0.41 -18.51
N PHE A 248 -5.01 0.07 -17.23
CA PHE A 248 -4.17 -0.90 -16.55
C PHE A 248 -4.19 -2.27 -17.23
N MET A 249 -5.39 -2.80 -17.55
CA MET A 249 -5.52 -4.11 -18.21
C MET A 249 -4.90 -4.13 -19.61
N LYS A 250 -4.95 -3.03 -20.36
CA LYS A 250 -4.32 -2.91 -21.68
C LYS A 250 -2.79 -2.87 -21.61
N ASN A 251 -2.23 -2.49 -20.45
CA ASN A 251 -0.79 -2.26 -20.27
C ASN A 251 -0.17 -3.24 -19.24
N LEU A 252 -0.51 -4.53 -19.34
CA LEU A 252 0.01 -5.58 -18.44
C LEU A 252 1.42 -6.08 -18.80
N ASP A 253 2.08 -5.50 -19.81
CA ASP A 253 3.44 -5.87 -20.24
C ASP A 253 3.61 -7.39 -20.48
N GLY A 254 2.59 -8.04 -21.06
CA GLY A 254 2.59 -9.48 -21.34
C GLY A 254 2.23 -10.37 -20.15
N ASN A 255 1.94 -9.80 -18.99
CA ASN A 255 1.44 -10.57 -17.85
C ASN A 255 -0.06 -10.86 -17.99
N CYS A 256 -0.49 -12.01 -17.46
CA CYS A 256 -1.91 -12.36 -17.36
C CYS A 256 -2.43 -12.12 -15.95
N LEU A 257 -3.65 -11.61 -15.85
CA LEU A 257 -4.28 -11.43 -14.54
C LEU A 257 -4.46 -12.79 -13.84
N ASN A 258 -3.99 -12.86 -12.60
CA ASN A 258 -4.21 -13.98 -11.69
C ASN A 258 -3.78 -15.37 -12.19
N GLU A 259 -2.97 -15.47 -13.24
CA GLU A 259 -2.56 -16.73 -13.89
C GLU A 259 -2.01 -17.77 -12.91
N CYS A 260 -1.28 -17.33 -11.89
CA CYS A 260 -0.68 -18.22 -10.89
C CYS A 260 -1.60 -18.53 -9.72
N SER A 261 -2.79 -17.93 -9.64
CA SER A 261 -3.76 -18.26 -8.60
C SER A 261 -4.52 -19.56 -8.93
N PRO A 262 -5.10 -20.27 -7.95
CA PRO A 262 -5.86 -21.51 -8.20
C PRO A 262 -7.11 -21.30 -9.07
N LEU A 263 -7.70 -20.12 -9.11
CA LEU A 263 -8.87 -19.76 -9.93
C LEU A 263 -8.65 -18.45 -10.70
N PRO A 264 -7.86 -18.44 -11.78
CA PRO A 264 -7.49 -17.22 -12.49
C PRO A 264 -8.67 -16.38 -13.02
N ALA A 265 -9.77 -17.04 -13.37
CA ALA A 265 -10.93 -16.38 -13.97
C ALA A 265 -11.74 -15.52 -12.99
N VAL A 266 -11.49 -15.61 -11.68
CA VAL A 266 -12.19 -14.79 -10.68
C VAL A 266 -11.38 -13.51 -10.44
N LEU A 267 -11.85 -12.38 -10.99
CA LEU A 267 -11.14 -11.10 -10.93
C LEU A 267 -11.48 -10.35 -9.64
N THR A 268 -10.78 -10.66 -8.56
CA THR A 268 -10.89 -9.97 -7.27
C THR A 268 -9.53 -9.55 -6.72
N VAL A 269 -9.53 -8.60 -5.79
CA VAL A 269 -8.29 -8.12 -5.15
C VAL A 269 -7.58 -9.24 -4.40
N GLY A 270 -8.32 -10.04 -3.63
CA GLY A 270 -7.76 -11.17 -2.90
C GLY A 270 -7.15 -12.20 -3.82
N ASN A 271 -7.75 -12.43 -4.99
CA ASN A 271 -7.17 -13.34 -5.97
C ASN A 271 -5.86 -12.81 -6.56
N SER A 272 -5.77 -11.51 -6.83
CA SER A 272 -4.51 -10.88 -7.26
C SER A 272 -3.43 -10.96 -6.19
N ILE A 273 -3.79 -10.81 -4.92
CA ILE A 273 -2.84 -10.97 -3.80
C ILE A 273 -2.31 -12.41 -3.74
N ILE A 274 -3.19 -13.41 -3.92
CA ILE A 274 -2.80 -14.83 -3.92
C ILE A 274 -1.98 -15.19 -5.17
N HIS A 275 -2.26 -14.57 -6.32
CA HIS A 275 -1.41 -14.69 -7.49
C HIS A 275 0.06 -14.31 -7.17
N GLU A 276 0.27 -13.15 -6.54
CA GLU A 276 1.60 -12.69 -6.13
C GLU A 276 2.25 -13.62 -5.09
N TYR A 277 1.46 -14.13 -4.14
CA TYR A 277 1.93 -15.12 -3.18
C TYR A 277 2.43 -16.39 -3.90
N CYS A 278 1.68 -16.91 -4.86
CA CYS A 278 2.03 -18.09 -5.63
C CYS A 278 3.30 -17.88 -6.48
N ILE A 279 3.45 -16.69 -7.10
CA ILE A 279 4.67 -16.33 -7.83
C ILE A 279 5.87 -16.35 -6.88
N ALA A 280 5.78 -15.64 -5.75
CA ALA A 280 6.86 -15.55 -4.79
C ALA A 280 7.22 -16.93 -4.22
N LYS A 281 6.22 -17.75 -3.87
CA LYS A 281 6.43 -19.14 -3.42
C LYS A 281 7.18 -19.96 -4.44
N ARG A 282 6.81 -19.90 -5.72
CA ARG A 282 7.45 -20.65 -6.81
C ARG A 282 8.91 -20.24 -7.01
N LEU A 283 9.24 -18.95 -6.80
CA LEU A 283 10.59 -18.41 -6.93
C LEU A 283 11.42 -18.50 -5.65
N SER A 284 10.78 -18.80 -4.53
CA SER A 284 11.43 -18.88 -3.21
C SER A 284 12.43 -20.03 -3.13
N GLN A 285 13.50 -19.81 -2.40
CA GLN A 285 14.47 -20.84 -1.98
C GLN A 285 14.52 -20.97 -0.45
N SER A 286 13.72 -20.16 0.26
CA SER A 286 13.76 -20.12 1.73
C SER A 286 12.99 -21.27 2.40
N GLY A 287 12.06 -21.87 1.71
CA GLY A 287 11.15 -22.88 2.29
C GLY A 287 10.09 -22.31 3.24
N LYS A 288 10.02 -20.99 3.39
CA LYS A 288 9.13 -20.32 4.37
C LYS A 288 7.65 -20.29 3.96
N PHE A 289 7.32 -20.53 2.69
CA PHE A 289 5.95 -20.38 2.17
C PHE A 289 5.08 -21.60 2.45
N PRO A 290 4.09 -21.53 3.36
CA PRO A 290 3.11 -22.61 3.55
C PRO A 290 2.25 -22.85 2.31
N GLU A 291 1.56 -24.00 2.29
CA GLU A 291 0.50 -24.27 1.32
C GLU A 291 -0.72 -23.39 1.59
N ILE A 292 -1.38 -22.97 0.53
CA ILE A 292 -2.59 -22.15 0.60
C ILE A 292 -3.73 -23.01 1.14
N SER A 293 -4.45 -22.49 2.13
CA SER A 293 -5.71 -23.07 2.59
C SER A 293 -6.79 -22.86 1.52
N ILE A 294 -7.11 -23.90 0.76
CA ILE A 294 -8.11 -23.82 -0.32
C ILE A 294 -9.49 -23.43 0.22
N ASP A 295 -9.91 -23.95 1.36
CA ASP A 295 -11.19 -23.56 2.00
C ASP A 295 -11.22 -22.07 2.34
N ALA A 296 -10.13 -21.52 2.90
CA ALA A 296 -10.03 -20.09 3.22
C ALA A 296 -10.01 -19.24 1.94
N TYR A 297 -9.27 -19.69 0.92
CA TYR A 297 -9.19 -19.04 -0.38
C TYR A 297 -10.55 -18.95 -1.08
N MET A 298 -11.29 -20.04 -1.16
CA MET A 298 -12.62 -20.08 -1.75
C MET A 298 -13.62 -19.19 -1.00
N ASN A 299 -13.51 -19.14 0.32
CA ASN A 299 -14.35 -18.24 1.15
C ASN A 299 -13.99 -16.77 0.96
N LEU A 300 -12.71 -16.44 0.79
CA LEU A 300 -12.28 -15.07 0.46
C LEU A 300 -12.89 -14.62 -0.86
N LEU A 301 -12.71 -15.41 -1.93
CA LEU A 301 -13.24 -15.07 -3.25
C LEU A 301 -14.77 -14.90 -3.22
N ALA A 302 -15.47 -15.82 -2.55
CA ALA A 302 -16.93 -15.71 -2.43
C ALA A 302 -17.36 -14.46 -1.66
N ALA A 303 -16.63 -14.08 -0.60
CA ALA A 303 -16.92 -12.87 0.17
C ALA A 303 -16.72 -11.59 -0.66
N GLU A 304 -15.67 -11.54 -1.49
CA GLU A 304 -15.39 -10.41 -2.37
C GLU A 304 -16.40 -10.33 -3.53
N VAL A 305 -16.67 -11.46 -4.20
CA VAL A 305 -17.67 -11.53 -5.29
C VAL A 305 -19.06 -11.08 -4.83
N LEU A 306 -19.44 -11.37 -3.59
CA LEU A 306 -20.72 -10.91 -3.01
C LEU A 306 -20.78 -9.39 -2.74
N GLN A 307 -19.67 -8.67 -2.93
CA GLN A 307 -19.62 -7.21 -2.86
C GLN A 307 -19.66 -6.53 -4.24
N PHE A 308 -19.69 -7.29 -5.33
CA PHE A 308 -19.77 -6.73 -6.66
C PHE A 308 -21.09 -5.97 -6.85
N GLU A 309 -21.00 -4.83 -7.52
CA GLU A 309 -22.16 -4.01 -7.87
C GLU A 309 -22.97 -4.63 -9.02
N ASP A 310 -22.31 -5.39 -9.90
CA ASP A 310 -22.95 -6.12 -11.02
C ASP A 310 -23.45 -7.50 -10.56
N ALA A 311 -24.78 -7.65 -10.55
CA ALA A 311 -25.44 -8.91 -10.20
C ALA A 311 -25.13 -10.06 -11.18
N HIS A 312 -24.90 -9.77 -12.47
CA HIS A 312 -24.56 -10.78 -13.47
C HIS A 312 -23.15 -11.33 -13.22
N ALA A 313 -22.16 -10.46 -13.06
CA ALA A 313 -20.78 -10.82 -12.72
C ALA A 313 -20.71 -11.61 -11.40
N THR A 314 -21.51 -11.19 -10.39
CA THR A 314 -21.68 -11.93 -9.13
C THR A 314 -22.17 -13.34 -9.38
N GLY A 315 -23.25 -13.49 -10.16
CA GLY A 315 -23.88 -14.79 -10.45
C GLY A 315 -22.93 -15.74 -11.20
N GLU A 316 -22.19 -15.25 -12.18
CA GLU A 316 -21.22 -16.03 -12.95
C GLU A 316 -20.05 -16.49 -12.08
N SER A 317 -19.47 -15.58 -11.32
CA SER A 317 -18.34 -15.87 -10.42
C SER A 317 -18.74 -16.89 -9.33
N LEU A 318 -19.92 -16.75 -8.72
CA LEU A 318 -20.42 -17.73 -7.76
C LEU A 318 -20.71 -19.11 -8.37
N ARG A 319 -21.18 -19.17 -9.63
CA ARG A 319 -21.34 -20.44 -10.35
C ARG A 319 -19.99 -21.10 -10.58
N LEU A 320 -18.97 -20.32 -10.96
CA LEU A 320 -17.62 -20.82 -11.14
C LEU A 320 -17.05 -21.40 -9.81
N LEU A 321 -17.16 -20.64 -8.71
CA LEU A 321 -16.74 -21.13 -7.39
C LEU A 321 -17.42 -22.44 -6.99
N ARG A 322 -18.75 -22.56 -7.23
CA ARG A 322 -19.49 -23.79 -6.93
C ARG A 322 -19.04 -24.97 -7.79
N ARG A 323 -18.72 -24.77 -9.07
CA ARG A 323 -18.17 -25.83 -9.94
C ARG A 323 -16.82 -26.35 -9.43
N HIS A 324 -16.04 -25.49 -8.76
CA HIS A 324 -14.77 -25.86 -8.14
C HIS A 324 -14.93 -26.31 -6.67
N GLY A 325 -16.14 -26.70 -6.27
CA GLY A 325 -16.39 -27.33 -4.97
C GLY A 325 -16.70 -26.38 -3.82
N TRP A 326 -16.76 -25.04 -4.06
CA TRP A 326 -17.15 -24.14 -2.98
C TRP A 326 -18.61 -24.37 -2.54
N ARG A 327 -18.78 -24.53 -1.24
CA ARG A 327 -20.09 -24.61 -0.58
C ARG A 327 -20.07 -23.71 0.65
N PRO A 328 -21.04 -22.78 0.78
CA PRO A 328 -21.08 -21.92 1.96
C PRO A 328 -21.35 -22.78 3.21
N ARG A 329 -20.44 -22.72 4.16
CA ARG A 329 -20.60 -23.35 5.49
C ARG A 329 -21.11 -22.29 6.48
N LEU A 330 -21.72 -22.73 7.59
CA LEU A 330 -22.19 -21.82 8.66
C LEU A 330 -21.08 -20.84 9.11
N GLN A 331 -19.86 -21.33 9.22
CA GLN A 331 -18.69 -20.53 9.59
C GLN A 331 -18.47 -19.34 8.63
N PHE A 332 -18.71 -19.49 7.32
CA PHE A 332 -18.61 -18.42 6.35
C PHE A 332 -19.61 -17.30 6.67
N HIS A 333 -20.85 -17.63 6.98
CA HIS A 333 -21.88 -16.66 7.34
C HIS A 333 -21.59 -15.96 8.66
N VAL A 334 -21.07 -16.68 9.66
CA VAL A 334 -20.65 -16.13 10.96
C VAL A 334 -19.50 -15.13 10.80
N VAL A 335 -18.46 -15.45 10.01
CA VAL A 335 -17.35 -14.53 9.75
C VAL A 335 -17.82 -13.29 9.01
N ARG A 336 -18.67 -13.45 8.01
CA ARG A 336 -19.26 -12.32 7.27
C ARG A 336 -20.09 -11.42 8.18
N TRP A 337 -20.90 -11.99 9.06
CA TRP A 337 -21.68 -11.24 10.05
C TRP A 337 -20.79 -10.46 11.03
N LYS A 338 -19.73 -11.11 11.56
CA LYS A 338 -18.73 -10.45 12.42
C LYS A 338 -18.05 -9.27 11.73
N ASN A 339 -17.65 -9.43 10.47
CA ASN A 339 -17.03 -8.36 9.70
C ASN A 339 -18.00 -7.18 9.53
N LYS A 340 -19.27 -7.45 9.20
CA LYS A 340 -20.32 -6.41 9.10
C LYS A 340 -20.54 -5.69 10.41
N MET A 341 -20.54 -6.40 11.55
CA MET A 341 -20.60 -5.76 12.88
C MET A 341 -19.41 -4.83 13.14
N VAL A 342 -18.18 -5.27 12.81
CA VAL A 342 -16.99 -4.44 12.96
C VAL A 342 -17.09 -3.19 12.09
N GLU A 343 -17.55 -3.31 10.85
CA GLU A 343 -17.80 -2.15 9.96
C GLU A 343 -18.82 -1.19 10.57
N THR A 344 -19.93 -1.70 11.12
CA THR A 344 -20.94 -0.88 11.79
C THR A 344 -20.36 -0.12 12.98
N ILE A 345 -19.51 -0.76 13.78
CA ILE A 345 -18.82 -0.10 14.92
C ILE A 345 -17.85 0.98 14.40
N LEU A 346 -17.11 0.71 13.32
CA LEU A 346 -16.21 1.67 12.72
C LEU A 346 -16.97 2.87 12.12
N ASP A 347 -18.19 2.65 11.62
CA ASP A 347 -19.06 3.73 11.13
C ASP A 347 -19.49 4.70 12.23
N PHE A 348 -19.63 4.23 13.46
CA PHE A 348 -19.89 5.09 14.63
C PHE A 348 -18.74 6.08 14.88
N CYS A 349 -17.52 5.71 14.50
CA CYS A 349 -16.31 6.52 14.68
C CYS A 349 -15.96 7.32 13.43
N ALA A 350 -16.72 7.11 12.35
CA ALA A 350 -16.52 7.76 11.10
C ALA A 350 -16.93 9.23 11.15
N ARG A 351 -16.16 10.08 10.45
CA ARG A 351 -16.52 11.49 10.25
C ARG A 351 -16.95 11.70 8.81
N LYS A 352 -18.02 12.46 8.62
CA LYS A 352 -18.57 12.84 7.32
C LYS A 352 -18.11 14.26 6.96
N PHE A 353 -17.78 14.46 5.70
CA PHE A 353 -17.32 15.74 5.17
C PHE A 353 -18.08 16.07 3.88
N GLY A 354 -18.19 17.35 3.59
CA GLY A 354 -18.81 17.83 2.35
C GLY A 354 -17.88 17.70 1.14
N THR A 355 -16.57 17.82 1.34
CA THR A 355 -15.57 17.79 0.28
C THR A 355 -14.39 16.89 0.60
N VAL A 356 -13.72 16.37 -0.45
CA VAL A 356 -12.47 15.58 -0.31
C VAL A 356 -11.38 16.42 0.32
N LYS A 357 -11.31 17.71 -0.02
CA LYS A 357 -10.32 18.65 0.53
C LYS A 357 -10.45 18.79 2.06
N GLU A 358 -11.65 18.93 2.58
CA GLU A 358 -11.90 18.99 4.03
C GLU A 358 -11.52 17.67 4.71
N ALA A 359 -11.93 16.54 4.13
CA ALA A 359 -11.63 15.21 4.66
C ALA A 359 -10.11 14.95 4.70
N THR A 360 -9.38 15.28 3.62
CA THR A 360 -7.92 15.10 3.56
C THR A 360 -7.19 16.02 4.52
N SER A 361 -7.57 17.31 4.60
CA SER A 361 -6.99 18.28 5.52
C SER A 361 -7.16 17.81 6.97
N TYR A 362 -8.37 17.39 7.34
CA TYR A 362 -8.63 16.84 8.66
C TYR A 362 -7.81 15.58 8.93
N ALA A 363 -7.83 14.59 8.02
CA ALA A 363 -7.15 13.32 8.20
C ALA A 363 -5.62 13.47 8.30
N CYS A 364 -5.02 14.43 7.57
CA CYS A 364 -3.58 14.70 7.64
C CYS A 364 -3.15 15.38 8.95
N SER A 365 -3.99 16.24 9.52
CA SER A 365 -3.68 17.01 10.74
C SER A 365 -4.01 16.26 12.04
N HIS A 366 -4.93 15.29 12.00
CA HIS A 366 -5.38 14.58 13.20
C HIS A 366 -4.79 13.17 13.27
N THR A 367 -4.14 12.87 14.38
CA THR A 367 -3.78 11.50 14.77
C THR A 367 -4.75 11.09 15.86
N ILE A 368 -5.54 10.04 15.61
CA ILE A 368 -6.42 9.53 16.66
C ILE A 368 -5.57 8.78 17.65
N SER A 369 -5.57 9.28 18.89
CA SER A 369 -4.98 8.60 20.04
C SER A 369 -5.75 7.30 20.33
N VAL A 370 -5.04 6.36 20.87
CA VAL A 370 -5.47 5.02 21.27
C VAL A 370 -6.87 5.01 21.87
N TRP A 371 -7.74 4.21 21.28
CA TRP A 371 -9.01 3.85 21.91
C TRP A 371 -8.73 2.73 22.93
N PRO A 372 -8.83 2.98 24.24
CA PRO A 372 -8.44 2.00 25.25
C PRO A 372 -9.31 0.74 25.24
N TRP A 373 -10.48 0.80 24.63
CA TRP A 373 -11.49 -0.27 24.59
C TRP A 373 -11.36 -1.20 23.37
N PHE A 374 -10.58 -0.84 22.35
CA PHE A 374 -10.46 -1.67 21.17
C PHE A 374 -9.29 -2.65 21.34
N PRO A 375 -9.49 -3.97 21.16
CA PRO A 375 -8.38 -4.92 21.20
C PRO A 375 -7.42 -4.57 20.06
N HIS A 376 -6.20 -4.12 20.42
CA HIS A 376 -5.15 -3.83 19.46
C HIS A 376 -4.73 -5.13 18.76
N ARG A 377 -5.22 -5.34 17.54
CA ARG A 377 -4.86 -6.52 16.72
C ARG A 377 -3.35 -6.63 16.50
N SER A 378 -2.64 -5.51 16.49
CA SER A 378 -1.18 -5.44 16.32
C SER A 378 -0.40 -6.16 17.44
N ARG A 379 -0.90 -6.24 18.66
CA ARG A 379 -0.26 -6.98 19.77
C ARG A 379 -0.10 -8.48 19.48
N GLY A 380 -0.90 -9.03 18.58
CA GLY A 380 -0.80 -10.40 18.14
C GLY A 380 0.20 -10.63 17.00
N TYR A 381 0.85 -9.62 16.43
CA TYR A 381 1.71 -9.79 15.25
C TYR A 381 3.18 -10.05 15.56
N GLY A 382 3.71 -9.59 16.70
CA GLY A 382 5.12 -9.73 17.01
C GLY A 382 5.52 -9.18 18.37
N LEU A 383 6.82 -9.00 18.59
CA LEU A 383 7.39 -8.48 19.82
C LEU A 383 7.45 -6.95 19.79
N LYS A 384 6.95 -6.31 20.85
CA LYS A 384 7.10 -4.87 21.04
C LYS A 384 8.57 -4.53 21.28
N ILE A 385 9.11 -3.56 20.55
CA ILE A 385 10.46 -3.05 20.72
C ILE A 385 10.42 -1.60 21.20
N PRO A 386 11.43 -1.14 21.96
CA PRO A 386 11.46 0.22 22.46
C PRO A 386 11.57 1.22 21.32
N PHE A 387 10.90 2.36 21.48
CA PHE A 387 11.08 3.51 20.59
C PHE A 387 12.52 4.05 20.77
N PRO A 388 13.20 4.46 19.69
CA PRO A 388 14.46 5.14 19.81
C PRO A 388 14.30 6.39 20.67
N THR A 389 15.12 6.55 21.68
CA THR A 389 15.22 7.80 22.43
C THR A 389 15.70 8.88 21.47
N LEU A 390 14.84 9.83 21.12
CA LEU A 390 15.25 11.05 20.44
C LEU A 390 16.32 11.71 21.32
N GLY A 391 17.57 11.77 20.83
CA GLY A 391 18.63 12.46 21.53
C GLY A 391 18.14 13.83 22.00
N LYS A 392 18.47 14.23 23.23
CA LYS A 392 17.93 15.40 23.96
C LYS A 392 18.13 16.77 23.30
N ASN A 393 18.47 16.83 21.99
CA ASN A 393 18.76 18.07 21.26
C ASN A 393 17.70 18.53 20.26
N ILE A 394 16.44 18.10 20.44
CA ILE A 394 15.34 18.69 19.68
C ILE A 394 14.52 19.50 20.69
N GLY A 395 14.77 20.83 20.71
CA GLY A 395 14.09 21.76 21.58
C GLY A 395 12.59 21.53 21.62
N HIS A 396 12.04 21.48 22.82
CA HIS A 396 10.62 21.58 23.07
C HIS A 396 10.12 22.95 22.59
N SER A 397 9.75 23.05 21.33
CA SER A 397 8.80 24.09 20.94
C SER A 397 7.41 23.48 21.13
N ASN A 398 6.71 24.04 22.10
CA ASN A 398 5.35 23.75 22.48
C ASN A 398 4.42 23.56 21.27
N LEU A 399 3.57 22.55 21.36
CA LEU A 399 2.38 22.32 20.55
C LEU A 399 1.43 23.49 20.62
#